data_dfc27797ee8d7de9cfd8a999381a6048
#
_entry.id   dfc27797ee8d7de9cfd8a999381a6048
#
_cell.length_a   1.000
_cell.length_b   1.000
_cell.length_c   1.000
_cell.angle_alpha   90.00
_cell.angle_beta   90.00
_cell.angle_gamma   90.00
#
_symmetry.space_group_name_H-M   'P 1'
#
loop_
_entity.id
_entity.type
_entity.pdbx_description
1 polymer ?
#
loop_
_entity_poly.entity_id
_entity_poly.type
_entity_poly.pdbx_seq_one_letter_code
_entity_poly.pdbx_strand_id
1 'polypeptide(L)'
;PAEDEERLKYMPTDAKRVELGGVVYVLASYHGRVQLIRFKDRKLVKDFPSYSSCHSAELLPDGVIVTANSNHGMLRLHRAADDFSDLKLPYAHGVTWDKKRKCLWALGDFLYKLNYTDGKLNIAKKFVLPLSPTGHDLFSLRKEEKLLVSNNPALFLFDIATEKY
;
A
#
# COMPACT_ATOMS: atom_id res chain seq x y z
N PRO A 1 -17.61 23.78 2.36
CA PRO A 1 -17.68 22.31 2.21
C PRO A 1 -16.94 21.81 0.97
N ALA A 2 -17.14 22.39 -0.24
CA ALA A 2 -16.48 21.94 -1.48
C ALA A 2 -14.97 22.24 -1.51
N GLU A 3 -14.55 23.37 -0.95
CA GLU A 3 -13.12 23.73 -0.84
C GLU A 3 -12.35 22.79 0.11
N ASP A 4 -13.01 22.28 1.15
CA ASP A 4 -12.39 21.34 2.08
C ASP A 4 -12.20 19.96 1.44
N GLU A 5 -13.16 19.48 0.64
CA GLU A 5 -13.02 18.23 -0.09
C GLU A 5 -11.91 18.29 -1.16
N GLU A 6 -11.74 19.44 -1.82
CA GLU A 6 -10.68 19.62 -2.81
C GLU A 6 -9.29 19.70 -2.15
N ARG A 7 -9.18 20.34 -1.00
CA ARG A 7 -7.93 20.35 -0.21
C ARG A 7 -7.56 18.96 0.29
N LEU A 8 -8.51 18.16 0.74
CA LEU A 8 -8.28 16.79 1.20
C LEU A 8 -7.68 15.90 0.12
N LYS A 9 -8.05 16.05 -1.16
CA LYS A 9 -7.49 15.28 -2.28
C LYS A 9 -5.97 15.40 -2.42
N TYR A 10 -5.37 16.46 -1.89
CA TYR A 10 -3.93 16.73 -1.96
C TYR A 10 -3.22 16.58 -0.62
N MET A 11 -3.90 16.10 0.42
CA MET A 11 -3.24 15.78 1.68
C MET A 11 -2.42 14.50 1.53
N PRO A 12 -1.08 14.58 1.66
CA PRO A 12 -0.22 13.40 1.56
C PRO A 12 -0.49 12.45 2.73
N THR A 13 -0.54 11.17 2.44
CA THR A 13 -0.78 10.11 3.41
C THR A 13 0.40 9.17 3.57
N ASP A 14 1.12 8.89 2.47
CA ASP A 14 2.32 8.05 2.49
C ASP A 14 3.25 8.44 1.33
N ALA A 15 4.55 8.21 1.50
CA ALA A 15 5.54 8.39 0.43
C ALA A 15 6.63 7.32 0.51
N LYS A 16 6.86 6.61 -0.59
CA LYS A 16 7.85 5.54 -0.68
C LYS A 16 8.85 5.77 -1.79
N ARG A 17 10.11 5.46 -1.50
CA ARG A 17 11.11 5.28 -2.54
C ARG A 17 10.92 3.89 -3.16
N VAL A 18 10.58 3.87 -4.44
CA VAL A 18 10.37 2.63 -5.21
C VAL A 18 11.29 2.59 -6.42
N GLU A 19 11.44 1.42 -7.01
CA GLU A 19 12.32 1.21 -8.17
C GLU A 19 11.65 0.28 -9.19
N LEU A 20 11.70 0.68 -10.46
CA LEU A 20 11.20 -0.12 -11.58
C LEU A 20 12.18 0.02 -12.76
N GLY A 21 12.64 -1.13 -13.29
CA GLY A 21 13.57 -1.15 -14.43
C GLY A 21 14.89 -0.38 -14.19
N GLY A 22 15.40 -0.36 -12.96
CA GLY A 22 16.61 0.39 -12.59
C GLY A 22 16.41 1.90 -12.40
N VAL A 23 15.18 2.39 -12.57
CA VAL A 23 14.84 3.80 -12.36
C VAL A 23 14.21 3.98 -10.98
N VAL A 24 14.68 5.00 -10.25
CA VAL A 24 14.16 5.35 -8.91
C VAL A 24 13.03 6.36 -9.03
N TYR A 25 11.97 6.10 -8.27
CA TYR A 25 10.80 6.97 -8.18
C TYR A 25 10.43 7.26 -6.71
N VAL A 26 9.68 8.33 -6.51
CA VAL A 26 8.85 8.55 -5.33
C VAL A 26 7.42 8.17 -5.69
N LEU A 27 6.85 7.24 -4.95
CA LEU A 27 5.43 6.90 -5.02
C LEU A 27 4.76 7.60 -3.85
N ALA A 28 3.91 8.57 -4.14
CA ALA A 28 3.19 9.35 -3.14
C ALA A 28 1.69 9.06 -3.21
N SER A 29 1.08 8.77 -2.07
CA SER A 29 -0.37 8.65 -1.92
C SER A 29 -0.97 9.87 -1.23
N TYR A 30 -2.18 10.19 -1.61
CA TYR A 30 -2.99 11.29 -1.10
C TYR A 30 -4.42 10.79 -0.89
N HIS A 31 -5.23 11.54 -0.16
CA HIS A 31 -6.61 11.15 0.12
C HIS A 31 -7.49 10.83 -1.11
N GLY A 32 -7.14 11.21 -2.29
CA GLY A 32 -7.95 10.94 -3.49
C GLY A 32 -7.15 10.56 -4.71
N ARG A 33 -5.85 10.32 -4.56
CA ARG A 33 -4.98 10.03 -5.70
C ARG A 33 -3.67 9.37 -5.31
N VAL A 34 -2.98 8.83 -6.30
CA VAL A 34 -1.62 8.30 -6.17
C VAL A 34 -0.76 8.81 -7.32
N GLN A 35 0.47 9.21 -7.03
CA GLN A 35 1.42 9.77 -8.00
C GLN A 35 2.73 9.02 -8.00
N LEU A 36 3.26 8.74 -9.20
CA LEU A 36 4.59 8.21 -9.41
C LEU A 36 5.47 9.30 -10.01
N ILE A 37 6.48 9.74 -9.27
CA ILE A 37 7.35 10.85 -9.61
C ILE A 37 8.76 10.32 -9.80
N ARG A 38 9.38 10.53 -10.96
CA ARG A 38 10.76 10.11 -11.19
C ARG A 38 11.71 10.95 -10.34
N PHE A 39 12.54 10.28 -9.53
CA PHE A 39 13.37 10.95 -8.53
C PHE A 39 14.40 11.89 -9.13
N LYS A 40 15.06 11.50 -10.24
CA LYS A 40 16.18 12.22 -10.85
C LYS A 40 15.82 13.65 -11.31
N ASP A 41 14.67 13.82 -11.93
CA ASP A 41 14.24 15.08 -12.58
C ASP A 41 12.89 15.58 -12.06
N ARG A 42 12.33 14.95 -11.05
CA ARG A 42 11.03 15.27 -10.42
C ARG A 42 9.85 15.23 -11.41
N LYS A 43 10.01 14.51 -12.52
CA LYS A 43 8.95 14.38 -13.52
C LYS A 43 7.82 13.51 -13.01
N LEU A 44 6.60 14.02 -13.04
CA LEU A 44 5.39 13.25 -12.82
C LEU A 44 5.21 12.24 -13.96
N VAL A 45 5.18 10.95 -13.64
CA VAL A 45 5.14 9.85 -14.62
C VAL A 45 3.75 9.21 -14.66
N LYS A 46 3.14 9.02 -13.50
CA LYS A 46 1.76 8.53 -13.37
C LYS A 46 1.03 9.38 -12.35
N ASP A 47 -0.25 9.62 -12.61
CA ASP A 47 -1.16 10.34 -11.73
C ASP A 47 -2.54 9.71 -11.87
N PHE A 48 -2.94 8.93 -10.86
CA PHE A 48 -4.17 8.16 -10.91
C PHE A 48 -5.12 8.60 -9.80
N PRO A 49 -6.43 8.77 -10.11
CA PRO A 49 -7.43 8.96 -9.08
C PRO A 49 -7.56 7.68 -8.24
N SER A 50 -7.76 7.85 -6.95
CA SER A 50 -8.01 6.77 -6.01
C SER A 50 -9.23 7.09 -5.15
N TYR A 51 -9.56 6.24 -4.20
CA TYR A 51 -10.58 6.54 -3.20
C TYR A 51 -10.15 7.66 -2.26
N SER A 52 -11.10 8.39 -1.72
CA SER A 52 -10.87 9.53 -0.81
C SER A 52 -10.16 9.16 0.51
N SER A 53 -10.03 7.88 0.81
CA SER A 53 -9.34 7.36 1.99
C SER A 53 -8.10 6.54 1.63
N CYS A 54 -7.37 6.94 0.59
CA CYS A 54 -6.10 6.31 0.23
C CYS A 54 -5.05 6.65 1.29
N HIS A 55 -4.54 5.64 1.99
CA HIS A 55 -3.57 5.78 3.08
C HIS A 55 -2.17 5.32 2.72
N SER A 56 -2.02 4.40 1.80
CA SER A 56 -0.72 3.88 1.39
C SER A 56 -0.75 3.39 -0.05
N ALA A 57 0.40 3.36 -0.70
CA ALA A 57 0.56 2.81 -2.04
C ALA A 57 1.83 1.97 -2.16
N GLU A 58 1.83 1.04 -3.12
CA GLU A 58 3.02 0.24 -3.47
C GLU A 58 3.11 0.04 -4.99
N LEU A 59 4.34 -0.01 -5.52
CA LEU A 59 4.62 -0.27 -6.93
C LEU A 59 5.00 -1.74 -7.12
N LEU A 60 4.21 -2.46 -7.91
CA LEU A 60 4.47 -3.86 -8.26
C LEU A 60 5.52 -3.99 -9.37
N PRO A 61 6.12 -5.18 -9.54
CA PRO A 61 7.23 -5.39 -10.48
C PRO A 61 6.92 -5.10 -11.95
N ASP A 62 5.66 -5.20 -12.35
CA ASP A 62 5.16 -4.92 -13.71
C ASP A 62 4.70 -3.46 -13.91
N GLY A 63 4.85 -2.62 -12.88
CA GLY A 63 4.49 -1.21 -12.92
C GLY A 63 3.03 -0.91 -12.56
N VAL A 64 2.26 -1.90 -12.13
CA VAL A 64 0.94 -1.70 -11.52
C VAL A 64 1.12 -1.04 -10.15
N ILE A 65 0.28 -0.06 -9.84
CA ILE A 65 0.26 0.59 -8.52
C ILE A 65 -0.91 0.02 -7.72
N VAL A 66 -0.64 -0.40 -6.48
CA VAL A 66 -1.67 -0.80 -5.52
C VAL A 66 -1.86 0.30 -4.51
N THR A 67 -3.12 0.69 -4.23
CA THR A 67 -3.47 1.62 -3.16
C THR A 67 -4.30 0.93 -2.08
N ALA A 68 -4.05 1.29 -0.83
CA ALA A 68 -4.83 0.87 0.33
C ALA A 68 -5.82 1.98 0.72
N ASN A 69 -7.12 1.66 0.74
CA ASN A 69 -8.20 2.64 0.87
C ASN A 69 -9.10 2.27 2.06
N SER A 70 -8.83 2.89 3.22
CA SER A 70 -9.31 2.44 4.53
C SER A 70 -10.83 2.47 4.67
N ASN A 71 -11.48 3.61 4.46
CA ASN A 71 -12.92 3.77 4.65
C ASN A 71 -13.74 2.98 3.63
N HIS A 72 -13.16 2.68 2.46
CA HIS A 72 -13.78 1.86 1.44
C HIS A 72 -13.52 0.37 1.65
N GLY A 73 -12.52 0.01 2.49
CA GLY A 73 -12.14 -1.38 2.74
C GLY A 73 -11.64 -2.09 1.49
N MET A 74 -10.83 -1.40 0.67
CA MET A 74 -10.40 -1.89 -0.64
C MET A 74 -8.91 -1.71 -0.87
N LEU A 75 -8.29 -2.70 -1.48
CA LEU A 75 -7.07 -2.51 -2.28
C LEU A 75 -7.49 -2.25 -3.72
N ARG A 76 -6.94 -1.20 -4.34
CA ARG A 76 -7.14 -0.91 -5.76
C ARG A 76 -5.85 -1.09 -6.53
N LEU A 77 -5.90 -1.88 -7.61
CA LEU A 77 -4.81 -2.09 -8.54
C LEU A 77 -5.02 -1.15 -9.74
N HIS A 78 -4.13 -0.20 -9.92
CA HIS A 78 -4.18 0.77 -11.03
C HIS A 78 -3.19 0.34 -12.12
N ARG A 79 -3.71 -0.04 -13.29
CA ARG A 79 -2.93 -0.29 -14.51
C ARG A 79 -2.82 0.98 -15.36
N ALA A 80 -3.93 1.72 -15.46
CA ALA A 80 -4.04 3.07 -16.05
C ALA A 80 -5.00 3.93 -15.22
N ALA A 81 -5.26 5.16 -15.63
CA ALA A 81 -6.16 6.07 -14.92
C ALA A 81 -7.62 5.56 -14.89
N ASP A 82 -8.04 4.88 -15.95
CA ASP A 82 -9.36 4.32 -16.17
C ASP A 82 -9.37 2.77 -16.18
N ASP A 83 -8.21 2.13 -16.06
CA ASP A 83 -8.08 0.68 -15.95
C ASP A 83 -7.61 0.30 -14.54
N PHE A 84 -8.55 -0.19 -13.75
CA PHE A 84 -8.29 -0.64 -12.38
C PHE A 84 -9.16 -1.83 -11.99
N SER A 85 -8.79 -2.49 -10.91
CA SER A 85 -9.60 -3.53 -10.26
C SER A 85 -9.48 -3.43 -8.75
N ASP A 86 -10.53 -3.82 -8.04
CA ASP A 86 -10.61 -3.74 -6.59
C ASP A 86 -10.60 -5.14 -5.96
N LEU A 87 -9.91 -5.27 -4.82
CA LEU A 87 -9.97 -6.41 -3.92
C LEU A 87 -10.46 -5.94 -2.56
N LYS A 88 -11.53 -6.56 -2.05
CA LYS A 88 -12.05 -6.25 -0.72
C LYS A 88 -11.04 -6.64 0.35
N LEU A 89 -10.63 -5.67 1.15
CA LEU A 89 -9.75 -5.83 2.30
C LEU A 89 -10.18 -4.80 3.35
N PRO A 90 -10.96 -5.22 4.36
CA PRO A 90 -11.50 -4.32 5.37
C PRO A 90 -10.41 -3.50 6.05
N TYR A 91 -10.66 -2.22 6.22
CA TYR A 91 -9.77 -1.28 6.91
C TYR A 91 -8.36 -1.18 6.29
N ALA A 92 -8.25 -1.27 4.96
CA ALA A 92 -6.96 -1.26 4.25
C ALA A 92 -6.16 0.03 4.50
N HIS A 93 -5.04 -0.04 5.23
CA HIS A 93 -4.22 1.12 5.59
C HIS A 93 -2.80 1.07 5.04
N GLY A 94 -2.16 -0.09 5.01
CA GLY A 94 -0.78 -0.23 4.61
C GLY A 94 -0.57 -1.29 3.54
N VAL A 95 0.37 -1.07 2.61
CA VAL A 95 0.80 -2.07 1.62
C VAL A 95 2.32 -2.02 1.45
N THR A 96 2.97 -3.18 1.28
CA THR A 96 4.39 -3.25 0.93
C THR A 96 4.71 -4.52 0.14
N TRP A 97 5.55 -4.40 -0.91
CA TRP A 97 5.97 -5.51 -1.76
C TRP A 97 7.19 -6.22 -1.21
N ASP A 98 7.08 -7.53 -1.01
CA ASP A 98 8.21 -8.41 -0.68
C ASP A 98 8.84 -8.96 -1.97
N LYS A 99 9.95 -8.36 -2.38
CA LYS A 99 10.68 -8.78 -3.59
C LYS A 99 11.22 -10.21 -3.50
N LYS A 100 11.63 -10.65 -2.29
CA LYS A 100 12.22 -11.97 -2.07
C LYS A 100 11.18 -13.08 -2.22
N ARG A 101 9.98 -12.86 -1.65
CA ARG A 101 8.89 -13.85 -1.65
C ARG A 101 7.88 -13.64 -2.78
N LYS A 102 8.05 -12.56 -3.57
CA LYS A 102 7.16 -12.18 -4.68
C LYS A 102 5.70 -12.13 -4.25
N CYS A 103 5.44 -11.50 -3.10
CA CYS A 103 4.11 -11.32 -2.54
C CYS A 103 3.90 -9.90 -2.05
N LEU A 104 2.63 -9.50 -1.91
CA LEU A 104 2.24 -8.24 -1.28
C LEU A 104 1.83 -8.51 0.16
N TRP A 105 2.37 -7.73 1.08
CA TRP A 105 1.85 -7.60 2.44
C TRP A 105 0.90 -6.42 2.48
N ALA A 106 -0.26 -6.60 3.10
CA ALA A 106 -1.23 -5.54 3.31
C ALA A 106 -1.74 -5.56 4.75
N LEU A 107 -1.99 -4.39 5.29
CA LEU A 107 -2.49 -4.20 6.64
C LEU A 107 -3.90 -3.62 6.59
N GLY A 108 -4.79 -4.22 7.35
CA GLY A 108 -6.16 -3.78 7.55
C GLY A 108 -6.65 -4.26 8.92
N ASP A 109 -7.79 -4.94 8.97
CA ASP A 109 -8.27 -5.66 10.16
C ASP A 109 -7.41 -6.90 10.53
N PHE A 110 -6.60 -7.36 9.58
CA PHE A 110 -5.54 -8.37 9.75
C PHE A 110 -4.26 -7.86 9.06
N LEU A 111 -3.13 -8.52 9.35
CA LEU A 111 -2.00 -8.51 8.43
C LEU A 111 -2.24 -9.60 7.39
N TYR A 112 -2.22 -9.21 6.11
CA TYR A 112 -2.51 -10.08 4.98
C TYR A 112 -1.25 -10.36 4.17
N LYS A 113 -1.08 -11.63 3.76
CA LYS A 113 -0.15 -12.03 2.72
C LYS A 113 -0.95 -12.31 1.46
N LEU A 114 -0.60 -11.65 0.36
CA LEU A 114 -1.31 -11.79 -0.91
C LEU A 114 -0.34 -12.24 -1.99
N ASN A 115 -0.78 -13.22 -2.79
CA ASN A 115 -0.11 -13.60 -4.03
C ASN A 115 -0.51 -12.61 -5.13
N TYR A 116 0.45 -12.27 -5.97
CA TYR A 116 0.22 -11.47 -7.17
C TYR A 116 0.56 -12.32 -8.39
N THR A 117 -0.44 -12.62 -9.19
CA THR A 117 -0.32 -13.48 -10.38
C THR A 117 -1.27 -12.98 -11.46
N ASP A 118 -0.75 -12.86 -12.69
CA ASP A 118 -1.53 -12.45 -13.86
C ASP A 118 -2.31 -11.13 -13.66
N GLY A 119 -1.65 -10.16 -13.01
CA GLY A 119 -2.24 -8.85 -12.75
C GLY A 119 -3.35 -8.84 -11.68
N LYS A 120 -3.47 -9.90 -10.88
CA LYS A 120 -4.48 -10.07 -9.83
C LYS A 120 -3.87 -10.36 -8.46
N LEU A 121 -4.50 -9.81 -7.44
CA LEU A 121 -4.19 -10.13 -6.04
C LEU A 121 -5.16 -11.17 -5.50
N ASN A 122 -4.62 -12.15 -4.77
CA ASN A 122 -5.39 -13.16 -4.06
C ASN A 122 -4.88 -13.30 -2.62
N ILE A 123 -5.77 -13.29 -1.64
CA ILE A 123 -5.40 -13.46 -0.23
C ILE A 123 -4.92 -14.90 -0.02
N ALA A 124 -3.64 -15.05 0.31
CA ALA A 124 -3.01 -16.34 0.60
C ALA A 124 -3.11 -16.69 2.09
N LYS A 125 -2.93 -15.69 2.97
CA LYS A 125 -2.96 -15.91 4.43
C LYS A 125 -3.35 -14.63 5.17
N LYS A 126 -3.91 -14.81 6.37
CA LYS A 126 -4.26 -13.75 7.31
C LYS A 126 -3.60 -14.03 8.66
N PHE A 127 -3.11 -12.97 9.30
CA PHE A 127 -2.52 -13.03 10.65
C PHE A 127 -3.28 -12.06 11.55
N VAL A 128 -3.74 -12.55 12.69
CA VAL A 128 -4.43 -11.74 13.69
C VAL A 128 -3.47 -10.68 14.24
N LEU A 129 -3.93 -9.45 14.31
CA LEU A 129 -3.16 -8.36 14.91
C LEU A 129 -3.20 -8.48 16.44
N PRO A 130 -2.07 -8.32 17.14
CA PRO A 130 -2.09 -8.30 18.59
C PRO A 130 -2.90 -7.11 19.12
N LEU A 131 -3.58 -7.26 20.23
CA LEU A 131 -4.29 -6.24 21.01
C LEU A 131 -5.51 -5.58 20.34
N SER A 132 -5.48 -5.30 19.05
CA SER A 132 -6.57 -4.62 18.34
C SER A 132 -6.61 -5.00 16.86
N PRO A 133 -7.78 -5.19 16.25
CA PRO A 133 -7.92 -5.51 14.82
C PRO A 133 -7.89 -4.26 13.92
N THR A 134 -7.32 -3.14 14.36
CA THR A 134 -7.27 -1.87 13.61
C THR A 134 -5.85 -1.51 13.25
N GLY A 135 -5.32 -2.09 12.16
CA GLY A 135 -3.98 -1.78 11.67
C GLY A 135 -3.90 -0.36 11.08
N HIS A 136 -2.82 0.37 11.38
CA HIS A 136 -2.64 1.76 10.93
C HIS A 136 -1.53 1.95 9.92
N ASP A 137 -0.32 1.44 10.19
CA ASP A 137 0.81 1.62 9.30
C ASP A 137 1.62 0.33 9.15
N LEU A 138 2.19 0.14 7.96
CA LEU A 138 2.96 -1.04 7.59
C LEU A 138 4.26 -0.62 6.91
N PHE A 139 5.38 -0.91 7.56
CA PHE A 139 6.69 -0.62 7.03
C PHE A 139 7.57 -1.87 6.93
N SER A 140 8.27 -2.06 5.80
CA SER A 140 9.15 -3.20 5.59
C SER A 140 10.59 -2.89 6.01
N LEU A 141 11.10 -3.60 7.00
CA LEU A 141 12.50 -3.66 7.39
C LEU A 141 13.21 -4.72 6.53
N ARG A 142 13.42 -4.39 5.26
CA ARG A 142 13.85 -5.34 4.21
C ARG A 142 15.13 -6.12 4.54
N LYS A 143 16.12 -5.49 5.19
CA LYS A 143 17.38 -6.14 5.58
C LYS A 143 17.19 -7.17 6.69
N GLU A 144 16.21 -6.95 7.56
CA GLU A 144 15.92 -7.77 8.73
C GLU A 144 14.85 -8.82 8.47
N GLU A 145 14.26 -8.81 7.27
CA GLU A 145 13.11 -9.66 6.90
C GLU A 145 11.95 -9.53 7.89
N LYS A 146 11.68 -8.32 8.34
CA LYS A 146 10.61 -8.00 9.28
C LYS A 146 9.68 -6.94 8.74
N LEU A 147 8.45 -6.97 9.22
CA LEU A 147 7.48 -5.89 9.06
C LEU A 147 7.31 -5.17 10.39
N LEU A 148 7.37 -3.85 10.33
CA LEU A 148 6.89 -3.00 11.41
C LEU A 148 5.41 -2.76 11.17
N VAL A 149 4.61 -3.17 12.13
CA VAL A 149 3.14 -3.14 12.06
C VAL A 149 2.62 -2.31 13.21
N SER A 150 1.90 -1.23 12.93
CA SER A 150 1.23 -0.46 13.96
C SER A 150 -0.26 -0.72 13.99
N ASN A 151 -0.84 -0.65 15.17
CA ASN A 151 -2.27 -0.53 15.40
C ASN A 151 -2.53 0.53 16.48
N ASN A 152 -3.79 0.81 16.83
CA ASN A 152 -4.12 1.88 17.76
C ASN A 152 -3.35 1.83 19.09
N PRO A 153 -3.20 0.68 19.79
CA PRO A 153 -2.52 0.67 21.08
C PRO A 153 -1.00 0.51 20.99
N ALA A 154 -0.42 -0.02 19.87
CA ALA A 154 0.99 -0.42 19.90
C ALA A 154 1.65 -0.58 18.53
N LEU A 155 2.97 -0.79 18.59
CA LEU A 155 3.84 -1.09 17.48
C LEU A 155 4.44 -2.50 17.65
N PHE A 156 4.42 -3.30 16.60
CA PHE A 156 4.87 -4.69 16.62
C PHE A 156 5.89 -4.96 15.52
N LEU A 157 6.76 -5.92 15.78
CA LEU A 157 7.60 -6.53 14.75
C LEU A 157 7.00 -7.87 14.37
N PHE A 158 6.73 -8.05 13.08
CA PHE A 158 6.34 -9.32 12.50
C PHE A 158 7.52 -9.92 11.74
N ASP A 159 7.98 -11.08 12.16
CA ASP A 159 9.04 -11.82 11.48
C ASP A 159 8.47 -12.58 10.28
N ILE A 160 8.93 -12.20 9.07
CA ILE A 160 8.39 -12.74 7.82
C ILE A 160 8.80 -14.21 7.60
N ALA A 161 9.97 -14.63 8.13
CA ALA A 161 10.46 -15.98 7.94
C ALA A 161 9.72 -17.00 8.81
N THR A 162 9.43 -16.62 10.05
CA THR A 162 8.69 -17.47 11.01
C THR A 162 7.18 -17.24 10.98
N GLU A 163 6.73 -16.15 10.33
CA GLU A 163 5.35 -15.68 10.26
C GLU A 163 4.73 -15.46 11.66
N LYS A 164 5.48 -14.84 12.57
CA LYS A 164 5.09 -14.53 13.96
C LYS A 164 5.39 -13.10 14.35
N TYR A 165 4.59 -12.58 15.30
CA TYR A 165 4.87 -11.35 16.03
C TYR A 165 5.88 -11.57 17.13
#